data_9c04dd106e44ffa6bbb743b1fbed3966
#
_entry.id   9c04dd106e44ffa6bbb743b1fbed3966
#
_cell.length_a   1.000
_cell.length_b   1.000
_cell.length_c   1.000
_cell.angle_alpha   90.00
_cell.angle_beta   90.00
_cell.angle_gamma   90.00
#
_symmetry.space_group_name_H-M   'P 1'
#
loop_
_entity.id
_entity.type
_entity.pdbx_description
1 polymer ?
#
loop_
_entity_poly.entity_id
_entity_poly.type
_entity_poly.pdbx_seq_one_letter_code
_entity_poly.pdbx_strand_id
1 'polypeptide(L)'
;MKKFENNNILFEFPDDWNAEKADVLSNPDCVATLSKGETTLLNVVKFPTNTDLEEFKPNMENMFEEDGGVILDSYLTNIANKTAIYLHGNIDTVDINFDIHSFVFVENKIIYFFEFRTLEVSEEIIKEFNEIVNSFEITI
;
A
#
# COMPACT_ATOMS: atom_id res chain seq x y z
N MET A 1 2.38 -18.35 7.67
CA MET A 1 1.84 -17.19 6.94
C MET A 1 0.34 -17.35 6.79
N LYS A 2 -0.39 -16.26 6.99
CA LYS A 2 -1.82 -16.20 6.72
C LYS A 2 -2.05 -15.71 5.30
N LYS A 3 -3.24 -15.96 4.76
CA LYS A 3 -3.60 -15.51 3.41
C LYS A 3 -4.81 -14.59 3.46
N PHE A 4 -4.78 -13.56 2.62
CA PHE A 4 -5.94 -12.75 2.28
C PHE A 4 -6.35 -13.10 0.86
N GLU A 5 -7.62 -13.45 0.65
CA GLU A 5 -8.17 -13.74 -0.67
C GLU A 5 -9.59 -13.20 -0.77
N ASN A 6 -9.75 -12.12 -1.50
CA ASN A 6 -11.04 -11.50 -1.75
C ASN A 6 -10.91 -10.46 -2.87
N ASN A 7 -11.99 -10.14 -3.54
CA ASN A 7 -12.03 -9.09 -4.59
C ASN A 7 -10.98 -9.29 -5.68
N ASN A 8 -10.68 -10.54 -6.05
CA ASN A 8 -9.67 -10.93 -7.04
C ASN A 8 -8.24 -10.56 -6.62
N ILE A 9 -8.01 -10.40 -5.33
CA ILE A 9 -6.71 -10.11 -4.74
C ILE A 9 -6.33 -11.25 -3.82
N LEU A 10 -5.11 -11.75 -3.97
CA LEU A 10 -4.52 -12.75 -3.09
C LEU A 10 -3.15 -12.25 -2.63
N PHE A 11 -2.89 -12.29 -1.33
CA PHE A 11 -1.56 -12.06 -0.79
C PHE A 11 -1.39 -12.78 0.54
N GLU A 12 -0.15 -12.97 0.96
CA GLU A 12 0.20 -13.60 2.23
C GLU A 12 0.77 -12.54 3.19
N PHE A 13 0.57 -12.77 4.48
CA PHE A 13 1.09 -11.88 5.51
C PHE A 13 1.52 -12.67 6.74
N PRO A 14 2.48 -12.14 7.54
CA PRO A 14 2.94 -12.82 8.75
C PRO A 14 1.84 -13.06 9.77
N ASP A 15 2.00 -14.11 10.58
CA ASP A 15 0.98 -14.56 11.54
C ASP A 15 0.64 -13.52 12.62
N ASP A 16 1.55 -12.60 12.91
CA ASP A 16 1.33 -11.53 13.90
C ASP A 16 0.62 -10.29 13.35
N TRP A 17 0.28 -10.30 12.06
CA TRP A 17 -0.63 -9.32 11.48
C TRP A 17 -2.06 -9.83 11.59
N ASN A 18 -3.00 -8.90 11.71
CA ASN A 18 -4.43 -9.24 11.82
C ASN A 18 -5.22 -8.60 10.68
N ALA A 19 -6.07 -9.41 10.05
CA ALA A 19 -7.01 -8.90 9.06
C ALA A 19 -8.18 -8.23 9.80
N GLU A 20 -8.44 -6.97 9.45
CA GLU A 20 -9.51 -6.17 10.01
C GLU A 20 -10.63 -6.03 9.00
N LYS A 21 -11.75 -5.43 9.41
CA LYS A 21 -12.78 -5.02 8.48
C LYS A 21 -12.23 -3.90 7.59
N ALA A 22 -12.43 -4.00 6.28
CA ALA A 22 -11.95 -2.99 5.34
C ALA A 22 -12.42 -1.59 5.73
N ASP A 23 -11.49 -0.64 5.80
CA ASP A 23 -11.75 0.74 6.24
C ASP A 23 -12.39 1.56 5.12
N VAL A 24 -13.64 1.24 4.79
CA VAL A 24 -14.40 1.92 3.74
C VAL A 24 -14.83 3.34 4.14
N LEU A 25 -14.74 3.69 5.42
CA LEU A 25 -15.04 5.04 5.89
C LEU A 25 -13.92 6.01 5.49
N SER A 26 -12.66 5.57 5.55
CA SER A 26 -11.52 6.36 5.10
C SER A 26 -11.43 6.42 3.59
N ASN A 27 -11.75 5.30 2.92
CA ASN A 27 -11.75 5.23 1.46
C ASN A 27 -12.76 4.17 1.01
N PRO A 28 -13.83 4.56 0.28
CA PRO A 28 -14.85 3.61 -0.17
C PRO A 28 -14.32 2.52 -1.12
N ASP A 29 -13.15 2.72 -1.74
CA ASP A 29 -12.50 1.73 -2.60
C ASP A 29 -11.57 0.79 -1.84
N CYS A 30 -11.49 0.91 -0.50
CA CYS A 30 -10.69 0.02 0.32
C CYS A 30 -11.28 -1.39 0.34
N VAL A 31 -10.47 -2.39 -0.01
CA VAL A 31 -10.89 -3.78 -0.09
C VAL A 31 -10.26 -4.66 0.98
N ALA A 32 -9.22 -4.18 1.63
CA ALA A 32 -8.54 -4.91 2.70
C ALA A 32 -7.88 -3.94 3.68
N THR A 33 -7.96 -4.27 4.95
CA THR A 33 -7.25 -3.57 6.02
C THR A 33 -6.60 -4.60 6.92
N LEU A 34 -5.30 -4.44 7.16
CA LEU A 34 -4.54 -5.29 8.08
C LEU A 34 -3.84 -4.40 9.11
N SER A 35 -3.63 -4.95 10.29
CA SER A 35 -2.91 -4.25 11.35
C SER A 35 -1.85 -5.14 11.98
N LYS A 36 -0.77 -4.53 12.44
CA LYS A 36 0.23 -5.18 13.28
C LYS A 36 0.38 -4.35 14.55
N GLY A 37 -0.12 -4.89 15.67
CA GLY A 37 -0.17 -4.15 16.91
C GLY A 37 -0.99 -2.87 16.76
N GLU A 38 -0.57 -1.83 17.47
CA GLU A 38 -1.24 -0.52 17.44
C GLU A 38 -0.46 0.52 16.61
N THR A 39 0.66 0.10 15.99
CA THR A 39 1.60 1.02 15.35
C THR A 39 1.59 0.96 13.83
N THR A 40 1.10 -0.11 13.26
CA THR A 40 1.26 -0.38 11.81
C THR A 40 -0.06 -0.81 11.18
N LEU A 41 -0.33 -0.24 10.02
CA LEU A 41 -1.58 -0.48 9.28
C LEU A 41 -1.27 -0.66 7.79
N LEU A 42 -1.97 -1.57 7.15
CA LEU A 42 -2.01 -1.70 5.70
C LEU A 42 -3.43 -1.48 5.22
N ASN A 43 -3.61 -0.60 4.25
CA ASN A 43 -4.84 -0.50 3.48
C ASN A 43 -4.56 -0.86 2.03
N VAL A 44 -5.39 -1.72 1.45
CA VAL A 44 -5.35 -2.06 0.04
C VAL A 44 -6.58 -1.45 -0.63
N VAL A 45 -6.34 -0.64 -1.64
CA VAL A 45 -7.37 0.08 -2.36
C VAL A 45 -7.36 -0.38 -3.81
N LYS A 46 -8.53 -0.56 -4.39
CA LYS A 46 -8.70 -1.05 -5.76
C LYS A 46 -9.73 -0.19 -6.46
N PHE A 47 -9.38 0.40 -7.61
CA PHE A 47 -10.30 1.24 -8.37
C PHE A 47 -9.94 1.28 -9.85
N PRO A 48 -10.93 1.53 -10.73
CA PRO A 48 -10.67 1.61 -12.17
C PRO A 48 -9.88 2.87 -12.55
N THR A 49 -9.11 2.76 -13.63
CA THR A 49 -8.35 3.89 -14.16
C THR A 49 -8.29 3.84 -15.68
N ASN A 50 -8.08 5.00 -16.30
CA ASN A 50 -7.76 5.11 -17.72
C ASN A 50 -6.29 5.46 -17.95
N THR A 51 -5.50 5.59 -16.86
CA THR A 51 -4.08 5.92 -16.95
C THR A 51 -3.24 4.66 -16.84
N ASP A 52 -2.04 4.69 -17.40
CA ASP A 52 -1.05 3.67 -17.12
C ASP A 52 -0.27 4.03 -15.85
N LEU A 53 0.65 3.17 -15.46
CA LEU A 53 1.42 3.35 -14.23
C LEU A 53 2.29 4.61 -14.28
N GLU A 54 2.92 4.88 -15.42
CA GLU A 54 3.79 6.05 -15.59
C GLU A 54 3.01 7.36 -15.50
N GLU A 55 1.80 7.39 -16.06
CA GLU A 55 0.91 8.56 -15.99
C GLU A 55 0.37 8.78 -14.57
N PHE A 56 0.10 7.69 -13.86
CA PHE A 56 -0.42 7.76 -12.50
C PHE A 56 0.61 8.30 -11.49
N LYS A 57 1.88 7.99 -11.71
CA LYS A 57 2.96 8.34 -10.77
C LYS A 57 3.01 9.82 -10.38
N PRO A 58 3.05 10.79 -11.32
CA PRO A 58 3.07 12.20 -10.93
C PRO A 58 1.80 12.64 -10.22
N ASN A 59 0.65 12.10 -10.59
CA ASN A 59 -0.62 12.41 -9.92
C ASN A 59 -0.61 11.91 -8.47
N MET A 60 -0.10 10.70 -8.25
CA MET A 60 0.05 10.11 -6.93
C MET A 60 0.99 10.95 -6.04
N GLU A 61 2.12 11.37 -6.59
CA GLU A 61 3.09 12.21 -5.89
C GLU A 61 2.46 13.54 -5.47
N ASN A 62 1.72 14.17 -6.39
CA ASN A 62 1.03 15.43 -6.10
C ASN A 62 -0.04 15.28 -5.01
N MET A 63 -0.83 14.21 -5.06
CA MET A 63 -1.84 13.94 -4.04
C MET A 63 -1.20 13.73 -2.67
N PHE A 64 -0.09 13.01 -2.61
CA PHE A 64 0.62 12.77 -1.37
C PHE A 64 1.14 14.07 -0.75
N GLU A 65 1.71 14.97 -1.56
CA GLU A 65 2.20 16.27 -1.10
C GLU A 65 1.06 17.21 -0.70
N GLU A 66 -0.05 17.20 -1.42
CA GLU A 66 -1.25 17.97 -1.07
C GLU A 66 -1.84 17.55 0.27
N ASP A 67 -1.72 16.27 0.63
CA ASP A 67 -2.18 15.75 1.92
C ASP A 67 -1.18 16.03 3.06
N GLY A 68 -0.13 16.79 2.79
CA GLY A 68 0.87 17.18 3.77
C GLY A 68 2.06 16.24 3.88
N GLY A 69 2.17 15.33 2.92
CA GLY A 69 3.28 14.37 2.89
C GLY A 69 4.58 14.96 2.36
N VAL A 70 5.69 14.40 2.82
CA VAL A 70 7.02 14.69 2.30
C VAL A 70 7.54 13.42 1.64
N ILE A 71 7.85 13.49 0.34
CA ILE A 71 8.35 12.34 -0.42
C ILE A 71 9.86 12.21 -0.18
N LEU A 72 10.29 11.03 0.27
CA LEU A 72 11.69 10.71 0.48
C LEU A 72 12.25 9.93 -0.71
N ASP A 73 11.45 9.04 -1.30
CA ASP A 73 11.80 8.25 -2.49
C ASP A 73 10.55 7.98 -3.32
N SER A 74 10.69 7.99 -4.63
CA SER A 74 9.60 7.60 -5.54
C SER A 74 10.20 7.12 -6.85
N TYR A 75 9.93 5.86 -7.20
CA TYR A 75 10.49 5.26 -8.42
C TYR A 75 9.67 4.05 -8.88
N LEU A 76 9.90 3.65 -10.13
CA LEU A 76 9.36 2.40 -10.66
C LEU A 76 10.28 1.26 -10.28
N THR A 77 9.70 0.14 -9.93
CA THR A 77 10.43 -1.07 -9.54
C THR A 77 9.69 -2.31 -10.02
N ASN A 78 10.31 -3.47 -9.89
CA ASN A 78 9.68 -4.75 -10.16
C ASN A 78 9.50 -5.50 -8.84
N ILE A 79 8.26 -5.89 -8.55
CA ILE A 79 7.93 -6.69 -7.37
C ILE A 79 6.73 -7.57 -7.72
N ALA A 80 6.66 -8.78 -7.18
CA ALA A 80 5.61 -9.76 -7.51
C ALA A 80 5.53 -10.04 -9.03
N ASN A 81 6.66 -10.00 -9.73
CA ASN A 81 6.76 -10.17 -11.17
C ASN A 81 5.99 -9.11 -11.97
N LYS A 82 5.76 -7.94 -11.40
CA LYS A 82 5.01 -6.82 -12.00
C LYS A 82 5.79 -5.53 -11.83
N THR A 83 5.60 -4.61 -12.77
CA THR A 83 6.10 -3.25 -12.59
C THR A 83 5.20 -2.52 -11.61
N ALA A 84 5.79 -1.82 -10.66
CA ALA A 84 5.08 -1.09 -9.62
C ALA A 84 5.70 0.28 -9.38
N ILE A 85 4.89 1.21 -8.88
CA ILE A 85 5.43 2.44 -8.28
C ILE A 85 5.71 2.12 -6.82
N TYR A 86 6.90 2.49 -6.36
CA TYR A 86 7.21 2.53 -4.94
C TYR A 86 7.34 3.99 -4.51
N LEU A 87 6.64 4.36 -3.45
CA LEU A 87 6.76 5.68 -2.84
C LEU A 87 7.02 5.50 -1.36
N HIS A 88 8.10 6.11 -0.87
CA HIS A 88 8.41 6.21 0.54
C HIS A 88 8.33 7.68 0.94
N GLY A 89 7.59 7.97 1.99
CA GLY A 89 7.47 9.31 2.49
C GLY A 89 7.02 9.31 3.93
N ASN A 90 6.79 10.50 4.46
CA ASN A 90 6.20 10.64 5.77
C ASN A 90 5.14 11.74 5.79
N ILE A 91 4.22 11.62 6.73
CA ILE A 91 3.21 12.63 7.00
C ILE A 91 3.34 12.99 8.48
N ASP A 92 3.67 14.27 8.73
CA ASP A 92 3.71 14.82 10.07
C ASP A 92 2.38 15.50 10.38
N THR A 93 1.74 15.05 11.45
CA THR A 93 0.63 15.77 12.05
C THR A 93 1.13 16.41 13.35
N VAL A 94 0.31 17.23 14.00
CA VAL A 94 0.69 17.92 15.24
C VAL A 94 1.20 16.97 16.32
N ASP A 95 0.63 15.74 16.39
CA ASP A 95 0.92 14.77 17.44
C ASP A 95 1.60 13.51 16.96
N ILE A 96 1.58 13.21 15.66
CA ILE A 96 2.00 11.91 15.12
C ILE A 96 2.75 12.08 13.80
N ASN A 97 3.86 11.33 13.68
CA ASN A 97 4.62 11.21 12.44
C ASN A 97 4.47 9.78 11.92
N PHE A 98 3.84 9.64 10.74
CA PHE A 98 3.71 8.35 10.07
C PHE A 98 4.77 8.20 9.00
N ASP A 99 5.49 7.07 9.01
CA ASP A 99 6.30 6.62 7.90
C ASP A 99 5.37 5.84 6.95
N ILE A 100 5.40 6.18 5.67
CA ILE A 100 4.47 5.62 4.68
C ILE A 100 5.25 4.96 3.54
N HIS A 101 4.87 3.74 3.23
CA HIS A 101 5.39 2.98 2.09
C HIS A 101 4.21 2.57 1.23
N SER A 102 4.20 3.03 -0.02
CA SER A 102 3.13 2.71 -0.96
C SER A 102 3.68 1.91 -2.14
N PHE A 103 2.93 0.91 -2.55
CA PHE A 103 3.22 0.09 -3.72
C PHE A 103 1.97 0.09 -4.60
N VAL A 104 2.14 0.48 -5.85
CA VAL A 104 1.01 0.66 -6.76
C VAL A 104 1.23 -0.13 -8.04
N PHE A 105 0.24 -0.91 -8.40
CA PHE A 105 0.20 -1.70 -9.63
C PHE A 105 -0.97 -1.24 -10.47
N VAL A 106 -0.80 -1.26 -11.79
CA VAL A 106 -1.90 -1.05 -12.75
C VAL A 106 -1.94 -2.25 -13.68
N GLU A 107 -3.07 -2.92 -13.73
CA GLU A 107 -3.28 -4.06 -14.61
C GLU A 107 -4.74 -4.11 -15.06
N ASN A 108 -4.97 -4.27 -16.36
CA ASN A 108 -6.30 -4.33 -16.96
C ASN A 108 -7.18 -3.12 -16.60
N LYS A 109 -6.60 -1.92 -16.60
CA LYS A 109 -7.28 -0.66 -16.26
C LYS A 109 -7.80 -0.61 -14.82
N ILE A 110 -7.13 -1.32 -13.94
CA ILE A 110 -7.43 -1.29 -12.49
C ILE A 110 -6.16 -0.94 -11.75
N ILE A 111 -6.27 -0.01 -10.82
CA ILE A 111 -5.21 0.33 -9.88
C ILE A 111 -5.37 -0.55 -8.64
N TYR A 112 -4.24 -1.15 -8.21
CA TYR A 112 -4.11 -1.88 -6.95
C TYR A 112 -3.09 -1.11 -6.12
N PHE A 113 -3.55 -0.50 -5.03
CA PHE A 113 -2.76 0.41 -4.21
C PHE A 113 -2.59 -0.17 -2.82
N PHE A 114 -1.35 -0.52 -2.45
CA PHE A 114 -0.98 -1.00 -1.12
C PHE A 114 -0.34 0.16 -0.36
N GLU A 115 -0.97 0.63 0.72
CA GLU A 115 -0.43 1.70 1.53
C GLU A 115 -0.17 1.20 2.95
N PHE A 116 1.10 1.19 3.33
CA PHE A 116 1.55 0.87 4.69
C PHE A 116 1.84 2.16 5.44
N ARG A 117 1.29 2.26 6.65
CA ARG A 117 1.56 3.36 7.59
C ARG A 117 2.12 2.77 8.86
N THR A 118 3.22 3.31 9.37
CA THR A 118 3.79 2.84 10.61
C THR A 118 4.35 3.98 11.45
N LEU A 119 4.21 3.83 12.77
CA LEU A 119 4.88 4.67 13.77
C LEU A 119 6.22 4.07 14.16
N GLU A 120 6.46 2.81 13.81
CA GLU A 120 7.66 2.05 14.15
C GLU A 120 8.51 1.83 12.90
N VAL A 121 9.58 2.62 12.77
CA VAL A 121 10.49 2.50 11.63
C VAL A 121 11.61 1.55 11.98
N SER A 122 11.66 0.39 11.32
CA SER A 122 12.73 -0.59 11.50
C SER A 122 12.95 -1.35 10.20
N GLU A 123 14.14 -1.91 10.03
CA GLU A 123 14.44 -2.74 8.86
C GLU A 123 13.52 -3.98 8.80
N GLU A 124 13.18 -4.52 9.95
CA GLU A 124 12.31 -5.68 10.07
C GLU A 124 10.90 -5.40 9.55
N ILE A 125 10.31 -4.27 9.93
CA ILE A 125 8.95 -3.92 9.48
C ILE A 125 8.93 -3.64 7.97
N ILE A 126 9.95 -2.99 7.45
CA ILE A 126 10.06 -2.72 6.00
C ILE A 126 10.19 -4.03 5.23
N LYS A 127 10.95 -4.98 5.76
CA LYS A 127 11.09 -6.31 5.17
C LYS A 127 9.73 -7.02 5.11
N GLU A 128 8.92 -6.91 6.16
CA GLU A 128 7.57 -7.49 6.17
C GLU A 128 6.68 -6.84 5.11
N PHE A 129 6.76 -5.52 4.92
CA PHE A 129 6.02 -4.84 3.85
C PHE A 129 6.37 -5.42 2.47
N ASN A 130 7.65 -5.59 2.22
CA ASN A 130 8.11 -6.17 0.95
C ASN A 130 7.67 -7.62 0.78
N GLU A 131 7.68 -8.41 1.83
CA GLU A 131 7.21 -9.81 1.79
C GLU A 131 5.72 -9.89 1.45
N ILE A 132 4.90 -9.03 2.06
CA ILE A 132 3.46 -9.00 1.80
C ILE A 132 3.20 -8.64 0.34
N VAL A 133 3.79 -7.57 -0.15
CA VAL A 133 3.56 -7.10 -1.52
C VAL A 133 4.14 -8.08 -2.55
N ASN A 134 5.28 -8.71 -2.25
CA ASN A 134 5.89 -9.67 -3.16
C ASN A 134 5.05 -10.93 -3.36
N SER A 135 4.15 -11.23 -2.42
CA SER A 135 3.22 -12.36 -2.52
C SER A 135 1.93 -12.03 -3.28
N PHE A 136 1.76 -10.78 -3.69
CA PHE A 136 0.54 -10.33 -4.34
C PHE A 136 0.29 -11.00 -5.68
N GLU A 137 -0.93 -11.49 -5.86
CA GLU A 137 -1.42 -12.08 -7.10
C GLU A 137 -2.83 -11.56 -7.38
N ILE A 138 -3.14 -11.41 -8.67
CA ILE A 138 -4.49 -11.10 -9.13
C ILE A 138 -5.15 -12.41 -9.53
N THR A 139 -6.27 -12.73 -8.90
CA THR A 139 -6.99 -14.02 -9.08
C THR A 139 -8.22 -13.82 -9.97
N ILE A 140 -7.98 -13.70 -11.27
CA ILE A 140 -9.07 -13.54 -12.23
C ILE A 140 -9.40 -14.89 -12.88
#